data_6fde04a751dc550b653cac526e352492
#
_entry.id   6fde04a751dc550b653cac526e352492
#
_cell.length_a   1.000
_cell.length_b   1.000
_cell.length_c   1.000
_cell.angle_alpha   90.00
_cell.angle_beta   90.00
_cell.angle_gamma   90.00
#
_symmetry.space_group_name_H-M   'P 1'
#
loop_
_entity.id
_entity.type
_entity.pdbx_description
1 polymer ?
#
loop_
_entity_poly.entity_id
_entity_poly.type
_entity_poly.pdbx_seq_one_letter_code
_entity_poly.pdbx_strand_id
1 'polypeptide(L)'
;DRGAGEPAARFSTPLSSQAMHALRAQFDAIAVGSGTVLSDDPGLDVRLIDGRSPRPVAIDRRGRLTAAARIFSRPGAVCLTSVSRDDLPPEVSVITMAPDADPRAVIQALGRMGISSVMVEGGAELLRSFIDSGLWDDARVEIAPITLGKHGKSRVSLPSGTLTVASADGGNVIINVKNDGDSVN
;
A
#
# COMPACT_ATOMS: atom_id res chain seq x y z
N ASP A 1 -11.34 0.81 8.77
CA ASP A 1 -12.01 -0.34 9.38
C ASP A 1 -13.46 0.02 9.65
N ARG A 2 -14.39 -0.84 9.33
CA ARG A 2 -15.83 -0.59 9.48
C ARG A 2 -16.54 -1.88 9.92
N GLY A 3 -17.59 -1.71 10.71
CA GLY A 3 -18.59 -2.75 10.92
C GLY A 3 -19.32 -3.06 9.61
N ALA A 4 -19.94 -4.23 9.47
CA ALA A 4 -20.73 -4.58 8.30
C ALA A 4 -21.85 -3.53 8.10
N GLY A 5 -21.82 -2.83 6.94
CA GLY A 5 -22.84 -1.82 6.58
C GLY A 5 -22.54 -0.37 6.99
N GLU A 6 -21.44 -0.11 7.70
CA GLU A 6 -21.05 1.27 8.05
C GLU A 6 -20.10 1.88 7.00
N PRO A 7 -20.19 3.21 6.74
CA PRO A 7 -19.21 3.87 5.89
C PRO A 7 -17.80 3.79 6.52
N ALA A 8 -16.79 3.67 5.68
CA ALA A 8 -15.40 3.66 6.15
C ALA A 8 -15.09 4.93 6.97
N ALA A 9 -14.56 4.76 8.18
CA ALA A 9 -14.11 5.89 8.96
C ALA A 9 -12.97 6.61 8.23
N ARG A 10 -13.10 7.93 8.10
CA ARG A 10 -12.02 8.77 7.56
C ARG A 10 -11.14 9.21 8.71
N PHE A 11 -9.90 8.75 8.71
CA PHE A 11 -8.92 9.08 9.75
C PHE A 11 -8.06 10.27 9.36
N SER A 12 -7.81 10.45 8.06
CA SER A 12 -6.94 11.51 7.54
C SER A 12 -7.68 12.84 7.43
N THR A 13 -7.00 13.91 7.82
CA THR A 13 -7.45 15.30 7.60
C THR A 13 -7.31 15.67 6.13
N PRO A 14 -7.91 16.78 5.66
CA PRO A 14 -7.67 17.30 4.32
C PRO A 14 -6.19 17.55 4.02
N LEU A 15 -5.45 18.10 4.99
CA LEU A 15 -4.04 18.41 4.86
C LEU A 15 -3.19 17.14 4.81
N SER A 16 -3.44 16.17 5.70
CA SER A 16 -2.73 14.89 5.65
C SER A 16 -3.05 14.10 4.37
N SER A 17 -4.26 14.24 3.83
CA SER A 17 -4.63 13.67 2.54
C SER A 17 -3.86 14.29 1.38
N GLN A 18 -3.68 15.62 1.36
CA GLN A 18 -2.83 16.29 0.37
C GLN A 18 -1.37 15.85 0.50
N ALA A 19 -0.85 15.79 1.73
CA ALA A 19 0.51 15.32 2.00
C ALA A 19 0.72 13.87 1.53
N MET A 20 -0.28 13.01 1.69
CA MET A 20 -0.23 11.63 1.18
C MET A 20 -0.18 11.60 -0.35
N HIS A 21 -0.96 12.46 -1.04
CA HIS A 21 -0.88 12.56 -2.50
C HIS A 21 0.47 13.12 -2.97
N ALA A 22 1.06 14.07 -2.23
CA ALA A 22 2.41 14.57 -2.50
C ALA A 22 3.47 13.47 -2.32
N LEU A 23 3.30 12.62 -1.32
CA LEU A 23 4.18 11.46 -1.12
C LEU A 23 4.03 10.45 -2.25
N ARG A 24 2.80 10.09 -2.65
CA ARG A 24 2.55 9.18 -3.79
C ARG A 24 3.24 9.64 -5.07
N ALA A 25 3.25 10.95 -5.35
CA ALA A 25 3.84 11.50 -6.56
C ALA A 25 5.38 11.28 -6.65
N GLN A 26 6.03 10.93 -5.54
CA GLN A 26 7.48 10.70 -5.47
C GLN A 26 7.87 9.25 -5.79
N PHE A 27 6.90 8.32 -5.84
CA PHE A 27 7.17 6.90 -6.06
C PHE A 27 6.88 6.47 -7.50
N ASP A 28 7.60 5.46 -7.97
CA ASP A 28 7.34 4.85 -9.28
C ASP A 28 6.07 4.00 -9.26
N ALA A 29 5.82 3.33 -8.14
CA ALA A 29 4.67 2.46 -7.97
C ALA A 29 4.06 2.54 -6.58
N ILE A 30 2.78 2.16 -6.50
CA ILE A 30 2.02 2.03 -5.26
C ILE A 30 1.38 0.65 -5.21
N ALA A 31 1.69 -0.12 -4.16
CA ALA A 31 1.27 -1.50 -4.01
C ALA A 31 0.22 -1.68 -2.92
N VAL A 32 -0.80 -2.46 -3.22
CA VAL A 32 -1.84 -2.87 -2.27
C VAL A 32 -2.16 -4.35 -2.40
N GLY A 33 -2.59 -4.96 -1.30
CA GLY A 33 -3.10 -6.33 -1.30
C GLY A 33 -4.53 -6.40 -1.87
N SER A 34 -4.90 -7.54 -2.44
CA SER A 34 -6.26 -7.77 -2.97
C SER A 34 -7.37 -7.55 -1.95
N GLY A 35 -7.11 -7.77 -0.65
CA GLY A 35 -8.06 -7.44 0.42
C GLY A 35 -8.46 -5.97 0.44
N THR A 36 -7.51 -5.06 0.27
CA THR A 36 -7.75 -3.61 0.19
C THR A 36 -8.52 -3.25 -1.08
N VAL A 37 -8.18 -3.84 -2.22
CA VAL A 37 -8.93 -3.60 -3.47
C VAL A 37 -10.37 -4.05 -3.35
N LEU A 38 -10.61 -5.23 -2.78
CA LEU A 38 -11.97 -5.78 -2.58
C LEU A 38 -12.82 -4.95 -1.60
N SER A 39 -12.20 -4.32 -0.60
CA SER A 39 -12.94 -3.54 0.40
C SER A 39 -13.20 -2.10 -0.03
N ASP A 40 -12.25 -1.47 -0.69
CA ASP A 40 -12.23 -0.01 -0.87
C ASP A 40 -12.19 0.43 -2.33
N ASP A 41 -11.94 -0.50 -3.26
CA ASP A 41 -11.74 -0.26 -4.71
C ASP A 41 -10.95 1.03 -4.99
N PRO A 42 -9.70 1.14 -4.45
CA PRO A 42 -8.96 2.38 -4.47
C PRO A 42 -8.43 2.71 -5.87
N GLY A 43 -8.47 3.98 -6.26
CA GLY A 43 -7.89 4.44 -7.53
C GLY A 43 -6.36 4.59 -7.49
N LEU A 44 -5.76 4.69 -6.32
CA LEU A 44 -4.30 4.83 -6.08
C LEU A 44 -3.64 5.95 -6.91
N ASP A 45 -4.40 7.00 -7.19
CA ASP A 45 -4.00 8.13 -8.02
C ASP A 45 -3.53 9.34 -7.19
N VAL A 46 -2.89 10.28 -7.87
CA VAL A 46 -2.62 11.64 -7.38
C VAL A 46 -3.68 12.55 -7.98
N ARG A 47 -4.55 13.16 -7.13
CA ARG A 47 -5.67 14.00 -7.56
C ARG A 47 -5.90 15.25 -6.69
N LEU A 48 -5.25 15.34 -5.53
CA LEU A 48 -5.40 16.48 -4.61
C LEU A 48 -4.30 17.52 -4.77
N ILE A 49 -3.32 17.22 -5.61
CA ILE A 49 -2.22 18.11 -5.97
C ILE A 49 -1.85 17.87 -7.44
N ASP A 50 -1.09 18.78 -8.03
CA ASP A 50 -0.43 18.54 -9.31
C ASP A 50 0.74 17.57 -9.12
N GLY A 51 0.80 16.51 -9.92
CA GLY A 51 1.85 15.52 -9.84
C GLY A 51 1.57 14.26 -10.66
N ARG A 52 2.62 13.48 -10.89
CA ARG A 52 2.51 12.19 -11.57
C ARG A 52 1.88 11.16 -10.64
N SER A 53 0.90 10.42 -11.14
CA SER A 53 0.41 9.24 -10.42
C SER A 53 1.41 8.08 -10.55
N PRO A 54 1.70 7.35 -9.46
CA PRO A 54 2.49 6.14 -9.52
C PRO A 54 1.77 5.03 -10.29
N ARG A 55 2.51 4.02 -10.76
CA ARG A 55 1.93 2.81 -11.35
C ARG A 55 1.23 2.00 -10.24
N PRO A 56 -0.05 1.67 -10.40
CA PRO A 56 -0.76 0.88 -9.40
C PRO A 56 -0.37 -0.61 -9.51
N VAL A 57 -0.12 -1.23 -8.37
CA VAL A 57 0.28 -2.64 -8.25
C VAL A 57 -0.70 -3.37 -7.33
N ALA A 58 -1.40 -4.35 -7.88
CA ALA A 58 -2.24 -5.26 -7.11
C ALA A 58 -1.46 -6.54 -6.78
N ILE A 59 -1.35 -6.89 -5.50
CA ILE A 59 -0.83 -8.18 -5.06
C ILE A 59 -2.03 -9.10 -4.83
N ASP A 60 -2.35 -9.88 -5.84
CA ASP A 60 -3.54 -10.75 -5.88
C ASP A 60 -3.16 -12.22 -6.10
N ARG A 61 -2.48 -12.79 -5.13
CA ARG A 61 -1.95 -14.16 -5.21
C ARG A 61 -2.99 -15.20 -5.65
N ARG A 62 -4.25 -15.02 -5.28
CA ARG A 62 -5.34 -15.98 -5.50
C ARG A 62 -6.25 -15.64 -6.67
N GLY A 63 -5.98 -14.57 -7.42
CA GLY A 63 -6.83 -14.14 -8.53
C GLY A 63 -8.25 -13.76 -8.11
N ARG A 64 -8.42 -13.09 -6.98
CA ARG A 64 -9.74 -12.71 -6.43
C ARG A 64 -10.32 -11.43 -7.03
N LEU A 65 -9.46 -10.61 -7.64
CA LEU A 65 -9.88 -9.34 -8.23
C LEU A 65 -10.52 -9.57 -9.59
N THR A 66 -11.60 -8.88 -9.85
CA THR A 66 -12.22 -8.87 -11.19
C THR A 66 -11.54 -7.83 -12.08
N ALA A 67 -11.65 -8.00 -13.39
CA ALA A 67 -11.15 -7.03 -14.37
C ALA A 67 -11.79 -5.63 -14.23
N ALA A 68 -12.96 -5.53 -13.59
CA ALA A 68 -13.65 -4.27 -13.34
C ALA A 68 -13.07 -3.46 -12.16
N ALA A 69 -12.14 -4.00 -11.39
CA ALA A 69 -11.52 -3.25 -10.29
C ALA A 69 -10.82 -1.99 -10.81
N ARG A 70 -11.07 -0.84 -10.17
CA ARG A 70 -10.55 0.48 -10.60
C ARG A 70 -9.03 0.51 -10.77
N ILE A 71 -8.32 -0.29 -9.99
CA ILE A 71 -6.86 -0.40 -10.08
C ILE A 71 -6.41 -0.80 -11.49
N PHE A 72 -7.16 -1.67 -12.18
CA PHE A 72 -6.83 -2.17 -13.51
C PHE A 72 -7.21 -1.22 -14.66
N SER A 73 -8.03 -0.20 -14.40
CA SER A 73 -8.31 0.86 -15.38
C SER A 73 -7.23 1.94 -15.44
N ARG A 74 -6.21 1.85 -14.59
CA ARG A 74 -5.15 2.85 -14.49
C ARG A 74 -4.00 2.53 -15.45
N PRO A 75 -3.41 3.53 -16.11
CA PRO A 75 -2.25 3.32 -16.98
C PRO A 75 -1.09 2.66 -16.23
N GLY A 76 -0.49 1.65 -16.85
CA GLY A 76 0.66 0.94 -16.30
C GLY A 76 0.35 0.05 -15.10
N ALA A 77 -0.92 -0.33 -14.91
CA ALA A 77 -1.32 -1.24 -13.84
C ALA A 77 -0.56 -2.57 -13.91
N VAL A 78 -0.23 -3.11 -12.73
CA VAL A 78 0.48 -4.38 -12.56
C VAL A 78 -0.34 -5.30 -11.65
N CYS A 79 -0.48 -6.55 -12.04
CA CYS A 79 -1.07 -7.61 -11.22
C CYS A 79 -0.02 -8.68 -10.92
N LEU A 80 0.34 -8.83 -9.65
CA LEU A 80 1.18 -9.92 -9.16
C LEU A 80 0.28 -11.05 -8.64
N THR A 81 0.34 -12.22 -9.27
CA THR A 81 -0.59 -13.32 -9.03
C THR A 81 0.09 -14.68 -9.10
N SER A 82 -0.52 -15.72 -8.54
CA SER A 82 -0.05 -17.11 -8.72
C SER A 82 -0.96 -17.96 -9.63
N VAL A 83 -1.95 -17.32 -10.26
CA VAL A 83 -2.89 -17.99 -11.18
C VAL A 83 -2.89 -17.27 -12.53
N SER A 84 -3.34 -17.95 -13.59
CA SER A 84 -3.55 -17.31 -14.90
C SER A 84 -4.61 -16.22 -14.81
N ARG A 85 -4.41 -15.11 -15.53
CA ARG A 85 -5.29 -13.94 -15.53
C ARG A 85 -5.53 -13.41 -16.94
N ASP A 86 -5.99 -14.31 -17.82
CA ASP A 86 -6.35 -13.97 -19.20
C ASP A 86 -7.63 -13.11 -19.28
N ASP A 87 -8.32 -12.95 -18.16
CA ASP A 87 -9.50 -12.12 -17.98
C ASP A 87 -9.20 -10.62 -17.80
N LEU A 88 -7.95 -10.24 -17.49
CA LEU A 88 -7.57 -8.85 -17.27
C LEU A 88 -7.38 -8.08 -18.59
N PRO A 89 -7.60 -6.74 -18.57
CA PRO A 89 -7.31 -5.89 -19.72
C PRO A 89 -5.86 -6.09 -20.24
N PRO A 90 -5.63 -6.08 -21.57
CA PRO A 90 -4.30 -6.33 -22.14
C PRO A 90 -3.24 -5.29 -21.75
N GLU A 91 -3.67 -4.12 -21.29
CA GLU A 91 -2.79 -3.05 -20.78
C GLU A 91 -2.25 -3.34 -19.38
N VAL A 92 -2.83 -4.31 -18.66
CA VAL A 92 -2.38 -4.71 -17.33
C VAL A 92 -1.20 -5.68 -17.47
N SER A 93 -0.07 -5.31 -16.87
CA SER A 93 1.08 -6.20 -16.81
C SER A 93 0.84 -7.30 -15.78
N VAL A 94 0.59 -8.52 -16.21
CA VAL A 94 0.43 -9.67 -15.32
C VAL A 94 1.78 -10.35 -15.08
N ILE A 95 2.15 -10.51 -13.82
CA ILE A 95 3.35 -11.23 -13.40
C ILE A 95 2.96 -12.41 -12.55
N THR A 96 3.24 -13.61 -13.05
CA THR A 96 3.02 -14.84 -12.31
C THR A 96 4.14 -15.06 -11.30
N MET A 97 3.77 -15.34 -10.07
CA MET A 97 4.67 -15.58 -8.95
C MET A 97 4.34 -16.91 -8.27
N ALA A 98 5.26 -17.44 -7.48
CA ALA A 98 4.97 -18.57 -6.61
C ALA A 98 3.84 -18.22 -5.60
N PRO A 99 2.97 -19.17 -5.23
CA PRO A 99 1.87 -18.92 -4.29
C PRO A 99 2.32 -18.39 -2.92
N ASP A 100 3.52 -18.78 -2.50
CA ASP A 100 4.20 -18.41 -1.26
C ASP A 100 5.26 -17.31 -1.43
N ALA A 101 5.26 -16.62 -2.60
CA ALA A 101 6.22 -15.56 -2.87
C ALA A 101 6.28 -14.54 -1.73
N ASP A 102 7.47 -14.32 -1.22
CA ASP A 102 7.76 -13.40 -0.14
C ASP A 102 7.88 -11.93 -0.64
N PRO A 103 8.02 -10.94 0.24
CA PRO A 103 8.23 -9.55 -0.16
C PRO A 103 9.46 -9.34 -1.04
N ARG A 104 10.53 -10.12 -0.88
CA ARG A 104 11.74 -10.04 -1.70
C ARG A 104 11.45 -10.40 -3.16
N ALA A 105 10.68 -11.46 -3.39
CA ALA A 105 10.26 -11.85 -4.72
C ALA A 105 9.39 -10.77 -5.39
N VAL A 106 8.52 -10.10 -4.62
CA VAL A 106 7.71 -8.96 -5.09
C VAL A 106 8.62 -7.81 -5.54
N ILE A 107 9.55 -7.37 -4.70
CA ILE A 107 10.49 -6.27 -5.03
C ILE A 107 11.33 -6.62 -6.26
N GLN A 108 11.85 -7.83 -6.34
CA GLN A 108 12.63 -8.27 -7.50
C GLN A 108 11.81 -8.30 -8.79
N ALA A 109 10.55 -8.73 -8.73
CA ALA A 109 9.65 -8.74 -9.88
C ALA A 109 9.39 -7.31 -10.39
N LEU A 110 9.12 -6.37 -9.49
CA LEU A 110 8.92 -4.96 -9.82
C LEU A 110 10.21 -4.30 -10.32
N GLY A 111 11.36 -4.62 -9.72
CA GLY A 111 12.67 -4.13 -10.16
C GLY A 111 13.01 -4.54 -11.61
N ARG A 112 12.65 -5.77 -12.03
CA ARG A 112 12.80 -6.21 -13.44
C ARG A 112 11.93 -5.42 -14.42
N MET A 113 10.89 -4.74 -13.94
CA MET A 113 10.06 -3.82 -14.74
C MET A 113 10.59 -2.38 -14.74
N GLY A 114 11.76 -2.12 -14.15
CA GLY A 114 12.33 -0.78 -14.01
C GLY A 114 11.67 0.08 -12.92
N ILE A 115 10.93 -0.53 -11.99
CA ILE A 115 10.35 0.15 -10.84
C ILE A 115 11.41 0.16 -9.73
N SER A 116 11.89 1.34 -9.36
CA SER A 116 12.96 1.54 -8.38
C SER A 116 12.46 1.96 -7.00
N SER A 117 11.24 2.50 -6.92
CA SER A 117 10.63 2.92 -5.67
C SER A 117 9.17 2.46 -5.58
N VAL A 118 8.80 1.85 -4.45
CA VAL A 118 7.46 1.30 -4.23
C VAL A 118 6.91 1.79 -2.90
N MET A 119 5.74 2.41 -2.94
CA MET A 119 4.97 2.73 -1.75
C MET A 119 3.98 1.59 -1.46
N VAL A 120 4.04 0.98 -0.30
CA VAL A 120 3.08 -0.05 0.12
C VAL A 120 2.02 0.61 1.01
N GLU A 121 0.79 0.71 0.51
CA GLU A 121 -0.26 1.46 1.22
C GLU A 121 -1.31 0.59 1.90
N GLY A 122 -1.42 -0.65 1.63
CA GLY A 122 -2.63 -1.24 2.15
C GLY A 122 -2.72 -2.73 2.30
N GLY A 123 -3.58 -3.06 3.28
CA GLY A 123 -3.77 -4.38 3.82
C GLY A 123 -2.78 -4.64 4.96
N ALA A 124 -3.29 -4.77 6.18
CA ALA A 124 -2.46 -5.01 7.36
C ALA A 124 -1.56 -6.24 7.21
N GLU A 125 -2.02 -7.26 6.49
CA GLU A 125 -1.25 -8.47 6.19
C GLU A 125 -0.05 -8.16 5.28
N LEU A 126 -0.26 -7.38 4.22
CA LEU A 126 0.81 -6.98 3.30
C LEU A 126 1.84 -6.09 4.01
N LEU A 127 1.39 -5.06 4.73
CA LEU A 127 2.28 -4.18 5.48
C LEU A 127 3.11 -4.97 6.49
N ARG A 128 2.46 -5.87 7.25
CA ARG A 128 3.16 -6.73 8.20
C ARG A 128 4.23 -7.58 7.51
N SER A 129 3.93 -8.18 6.36
CA SER A 129 4.91 -9.00 5.65
C SER A 129 6.17 -8.24 5.25
N PHE A 130 6.04 -6.97 4.84
CA PHE A 130 7.19 -6.11 4.54
C PHE A 130 7.95 -5.71 5.81
N ILE A 131 7.24 -5.35 6.88
CA ILE A 131 7.85 -4.99 8.16
C ILE A 131 8.63 -6.17 8.74
N ASP A 132 8.00 -7.33 8.81
CA ASP A 132 8.60 -8.55 9.40
C ASP A 132 9.79 -9.07 8.58
N SER A 133 9.82 -8.81 7.28
CA SER A 133 10.94 -9.17 6.41
C SER A 133 12.13 -8.20 6.47
N GLY A 134 11.99 -7.05 7.13
CA GLY A 134 12.99 -5.99 7.13
C GLY A 134 13.17 -5.28 5.77
N LEU A 135 12.35 -5.60 4.76
CA LEU A 135 12.47 -5.07 3.39
C LEU A 135 11.65 -3.78 3.22
N TRP A 136 12.00 -2.77 3.97
CA TRP A 136 11.43 -1.42 3.91
C TRP A 136 12.50 -0.41 4.32
N ASP A 137 12.41 0.81 3.80
CA ASP A 137 13.36 1.89 4.11
C ASP A 137 12.76 2.86 5.12
N ASP A 138 11.57 3.37 4.83
CA ASP A 138 10.85 4.34 5.64
C ASP A 138 9.39 3.92 5.84
N ALA A 139 8.84 4.19 7.01
CA ALA A 139 7.42 4.02 7.31
C ALA A 139 6.81 5.33 7.80
N ARG A 140 5.67 5.73 7.19
CA ARG A 140 4.85 6.84 7.65
C ARG A 140 3.62 6.30 8.35
N VAL A 141 3.44 6.67 9.60
CA VAL A 141 2.30 6.25 10.42
C VAL A 141 1.49 7.48 10.80
N GLU A 142 0.20 7.47 10.54
CA GLU A 142 -0.74 8.50 10.95
C GLU A 142 -1.64 7.92 12.05
N ILE A 143 -1.64 8.56 13.21
CA ILE A 143 -2.44 8.18 14.37
C ILE A 143 -3.52 9.24 14.56
N ALA A 144 -4.76 8.87 14.28
CA ALA A 144 -5.91 9.73 14.53
C ALA A 144 -6.36 9.64 16.01
N PRO A 145 -6.90 10.71 16.60
CA PRO A 145 -7.41 10.72 17.97
C PRO A 145 -8.77 10.02 18.08
N ILE A 146 -8.91 8.85 17.46
CA ILE A 146 -10.14 8.07 17.37
C ILE A 146 -9.86 6.65 17.83
N THR A 147 -10.67 6.14 18.74
CA THR A 147 -10.60 4.75 19.18
C THR A 147 -11.68 3.93 18.47
N LEU A 148 -11.28 2.91 17.73
CA LEU A 148 -12.20 2.02 17.00
C LEU A 148 -12.92 1.00 17.91
N GLY A 149 -12.58 0.95 19.19
CA GLY A 149 -13.16 0.03 20.15
C GLY A 149 -12.88 -1.44 19.82
N LYS A 150 -13.80 -2.32 20.23
CA LYS A 150 -13.66 -3.79 20.05
C LYS A 150 -13.85 -4.25 18.60
N HIS A 151 -14.30 -3.40 17.71
CA HIS A 151 -14.62 -3.71 16.31
C HIS A 151 -13.47 -3.42 15.33
N GLY A 152 -12.34 -2.89 15.80
CA GLY A 152 -11.13 -2.72 14.99
C GLY A 152 -10.59 -4.09 14.53
N LYS A 153 -10.56 -4.32 13.21
CA LYS A 153 -10.25 -5.65 12.64
C LYS A 153 -8.77 -5.93 12.43
N SER A 154 -7.93 -4.91 12.34
CA SER A 154 -6.54 -5.09 11.95
C SER A 154 -5.62 -4.21 12.77
N ARG A 155 -4.56 -4.80 13.30
CA ARG A 155 -3.48 -4.05 13.96
C ARG A 155 -2.20 -4.27 13.16
N VAL A 156 -1.59 -3.16 12.73
CA VAL A 156 -0.19 -3.15 12.31
C VAL A 156 0.57 -2.52 13.47
N SER A 157 1.53 -3.24 14.01
CA SER A 157 2.41 -2.67 15.04
C SER A 157 3.28 -1.59 14.42
N LEU A 158 3.62 -0.58 15.20
CA LEU A 158 4.61 0.40 14.78
C LEU A 158 5.92 -0.36 14.48
N PRO A 159 6.54 -0.18 13.33
CA PRO A 159 7.79 -0.85 13.04
C PRO A 159 8.90 -0.33 13.96
N SER A 160 9.87 -1.18 14.28
CA SER A 160 11.08 -0.77 15.01
C SER A 160 12.01 0.01 14.09
N GLY A 161 12.60 1.09 14.58
CA GLY A 161 13.51 1.93 13.83
C GLY A 161 13.69 3.31 14.46
N THR A 162 14.53 4.12 13.85
CA THR A 162 14.77 5.48 14.32
C THR A 162 13.61 6.39 13.92
N LEU A 163 13.00 7.03 14.91
CA LEU A 163 12.01 8.08 14.70
C LEU A 163 12.71 9.33 14.13
N THR A 164 12.41 9.67 12.88
CA THR A 164 13.04 10.81 12.21
C THR A 164 12.26 12.10 12.36
N VAL A 165 10.93 12.05 12.26
CA VAL A 165 10.04 13.21 12.37
C VAL A 165 8.74 12.80 13.01
N ALA A 166 8.26 13.62 13.94
CA ALA A 166 6.91 13.56 14.45
C ALA A 166 6.27 14.94 14.32
N SER A 167 5.07 15.01 13.79
CA SER A 167 4.30 16.25 13.65
C SER A 167 2.83 16.00 13.97
N ALA A 168 2.08 17.06 14.26
CA ALA A 168 0.64 16.99 14.46
C ALA A 168 -0.06 17.76 13.33
N ASP A 169 -1.14 17.20 12.83
CA ASP A 169 -1.98 17.81 11.81
C ASP A 169 -3.46 17.58 12.14
N GLY A 170 -4.19 18.66 12.45
CA GLY A 170 -5.62 18.59 12.73
C GLY A 170 -6.01 17.63 13.87
N GLY A 171 -5.11 17.39 14.81
CA GLY A 171 -5.27 16.42 15.91
C GLY A 171 -4.68 15.03 15.62
N ASN A 172 -4.30 14.73 14.38
CA ASN A 172 -3.58 13.51 14.06
C ASN A 172 -2.09 13.66 14.35
N VAL A 173 -1.46 12.61 14.85
CA VAL A 173 -0.01 12.53 15.03
C VAL A 173 0.59 11.77 13.85
N ILE A 174 1.58 12.37 13.20
CA ILE A 174 2.30 11.76 12.09
C ILE A 174 3.70 11.39 12.55
N ILE A 175 4.03 10.13 12.42
CA ILE A 175 5.32 9.56 12.79
C ILE A 175 5.97 9.01 11.53
N ASN A 176 7.22 9.43 11.26
CA ASN A 176 8.05 8.80 10.25
C ASN A 176 9.13 7.99 10.95
N VAL A 177 9.23 6.73 10.58
CA VAL A 177 10.20 5.77 11.15
C VAL A 177 11.12 5.35 10.02
N LYS A 178 12.41 5.49 10.23
CA LYS A 178 13.43 4.97 9.32
C LYS A 178 13.86 3.60 9.78
N ASN A 179 13.97 2.67 8.84
CA ASN A 179 14.55 1.36 9.12
C ASN A 179 16.05 1.52 9.34
N ASP A 180 16.51 1.15 10.52
CA ASP A 180 17.95 1.25 10.84
C ASP A 180 18.76 0.15 10.12
N GLY A 181 18.09 -0.80 9.45
CA GLY A 181 18.70 -2.04 9.02
C GLY A 181 19.13 -2.87 10.23
N ASP A 182 19.04 -4.18 10.16
CA ASP A 182 19.82 -4.97 11.10
C ASP A 182 21.30 -4.63 10.83
N SER A 183 21.94 -3.98 11.80
CA SER A 183 23.40 -3.93 11.87
C SER A 183 23.85 -5.38 12.08
N VAL A 184 23.88 -6.13 10.97
CA VAL A 184 24.49 -7.46 10.97
C VAL A 184 25.98 -7.20 11.14
N ASN A 185 26.42 -7.29 12.41
CA ASN A 185 27.82 -7.49 12.76
C ASN A 185 28.28 -8.89 12.34
#